data_2739d7a84b8ed01bd26ce206eaa4c7cd
#
_entry.id   2739d7a84b8ed01bd26ce206eaa4c7cd
#
_cell.length_a   1.000
_cell.length_b   1.000
_cell.length_c   1.000
_cell.angle_alpha   90.00
_cell.angle_beta   90.00
_cell.angle_gamma   90.00
#
_symmetry.space_group_name_H-M   'P 1'
#
loop_
_entity.id
_entity.type
_entity.pdbx_description
1 polymer ?
#
loop_
_entity_poly.entity_id
_entity_poly.type
_entity_poly.pdbx_seq_one_letter_code
_entity_poly.pdbx_strand_id
1 'polypeptide(L)'
;LRGCKKFGVTKLVIETNFGDGMVAELFKKHLQQTNQAIDVEEVRANVRKEDRIIDSLEPVLNQHRLVVDKSVIDWDYKSNADAAPEERLQYMLFYQMSRMCREKGAVKHDDRLDCLAQGIKYYTDALSISANEAIKLRKRDEWNSMLTDFLESPTNSANHVVLGMNKEQRDQARGLESQKVVPTWIN
;
A
#
# COMPACT_ATOMS: atom_id res chain seq x y z
N LEU A 1 -16.24 -5.33 -19.26
CA LEU A 1 -15.01 -6.12 -19.43
C LEU A 1 -14.18 -5.81 -20.68
N ARG A 2 -14.73 -5.15 -21.72
CA ARG A 2 -13.94 -4.71 -22.89
C ARG A 2 -12.77 -3.81 -22.48
N GLY A 3 -13.00 -2.90 -21.52
CA GLY A 3 -11.96 -2.04 -20.98
C GLY A 3 -10.84 -2.82 -20.26
N CYS A 4 -11.18 -3.84 -19.51
CA CYS A 4 -10.20 -4.67 -18.80
C CYS A 4 -9.23 -5.34 -19.76
N LYS A 5 -9.73 -5.90 -20.87
CA LYS A 5 -8.88 -6.47 -21.93
C LYS A 5 -8.02 -5.42 -22.61
N LYS A 6 -8.62 -4.26 -22.95
CA LYS A 6 -7.92 -3.18 -23.65
C LYS A 6 -6.72 -2.65 -22.85
N PHE A 7 -6.85 -2.55 -21.52
CA PHE A 7 -5.86 -1.96 -20.64
C PHE A 7 -5.06 -2.98 -19.83
N GLY A 8 -5.20 -4.29 -20.08
CA GLY A 8 -4.48 -5.34 -19.36
C GLY A 8 -4.75 -5.32 -17.86
N VAL A 9 -6.01 -5.08 -17.45
CA VAL A 9 -6.40 -4.98 -16.05
C VAL A 9 -6.28 -6.35 -15.39
N THR A 10 -5.50 -6.42 -14.32
CA THR A 10 -5.31 -7.64 -13.50
C THR A 10 -6.13 -7.62 -12.21
N LYS A 11 -6.54 -6.44 -11.76
CA LYS A 11 -7.34 -6.25 -10.55
C LYS A 11 -8.45 -5.22 -10.78
N LEU A 12 -9.65 -5.53 -10.31
CA LEU A 12 -10.82 -4.66 -10.33
C LEU A 12 -11.24 -4.35 -8.89
N VAL A 13 -11.19 -3.08 -8.51
CA VAL A 13 -11.65 -2.61 -7.20
C VAL A 13 -13.07 -2.07 -7.35
N ILE A 14 -14.00 -2.58 -6.55
CA ILE A 14 -15.43 -2.22 -6.60
C ILE A 14 -15.88 -1.68 -5.25
N GLU A 15 -16.47 -0.48 -5.25
CA GLU A 15 -17.12 0.07 -4.06
C GLU A 15 -18.48 -0.62 -3.84
N THR A 16 -18.66 -1.21 -2.65
CA THR A 16 -19.85 -2.01 -2.29
C THR A 16 -20.89 -1.27 -1.45
N ASN A 17 -20.80 0.04 -1.34
CA ASN A 17 -21.76 0.86 -0.59
C ASN A 17 -23.20 0.76 -1.15
N PHE A 18 -23.34 0.36 -2.40
CA PHE A 18 -24.62 0.13 -3.04
C PHE A 18 -24.77 -1.33 -3.44
N GLY A 19 -25.89 -1.95 -3.02
CA GLY A 19 -26.24 -3.32 -3.44
C GLY A 19 -25.55 -4.46 -2.72
N ASP A 20 -24.97 -4.22 -1.53
CA ASP A 20 -24.45 -5.26 -0.60
C ASP A 20 -23.57 -6.35 -1.28
N GLY A 21 -22.68 -5.93 -2.20
CA GLY A 21 -21.78 -6.86 -2.90
C GLY A 21 -22.38 -7.55 -4.14
N MET A 22 -23.65 -7.36 -4.45
CA MET A 22 -24.29 -7.98 -5.62
C MET A 22 -23.56 -7.67 -6.93
N VAL A 23 -23.08 -6.44 -7.09
CA VAL A 23 -22.34 -6.01 -8.29
C VAL A 23 -21.02 -6.77 -8.41
N ALA A 24 -20.28 -6.92 -7.31
CA ALA A 24 -19.04 -7.67 -7.29
C ALA A 24 -19.26 -9.16 -7.62
N GLU A 25 -20.31 -9.77 -7.09
CA GLU A 25 -20.66 -11.15 -7.41
C GLU A 25 -21.02 -11.36 -8.90
N LEU A 26 -21.76 -10.42 -9.50
CA LEU A 26 -22.06 -10.46 -10.93
C LEU A 26 -20.77 -10.38 -11.76
N PHE A 27 -19.83 -9.50 -11.38
CA PHE A 27 -18.54 -9.42 -12.06
C PHE A 27 -17.74 -10.72 -11.89
N LYS A 28 -17.64 -11.28 -10.67
CA LYS A 28 -16.95 -12.55 -10.41
C LYS A 28 -17.50 -13.69 -11.26
N LYS A 29 -18.82 -13.85 -11.31
CA LYS A 29 -19.48 -14.86 -12.16
C LYS A 29 -19.17 -14.68 -13.65
N HIS A 30 -19.23 -13.44 -14.12
CA HIS A 30 -18.96 -13.15 -15.53
C HIS A 30 -17.48 -13.35 -15.89
N LEU A 31 -16.55 -13.02 -15.00
CA LEU A 31 -15.14 -13.27 -15.18
C LEU A 31 -14.82 -14.75 -15.25
N GLN A 32 -15.45 -15.58 -14.40
CA GLN A 32 -15.35 -17.03 -14.45
C GLN A 32 -15.86 -17.60 -15.78
N GLN A 33 -17.04 -17.13 -16.24
CA GLN A 33 -17.61 -17.57 -17.53
C GLN A 33 -16.76 -17.21 -18.74
N THR A 34 -16.04 -16.09 -18.67
CA THR A 34 -15.19 -15.61 -19.76
C THR A 34 -13.72 -16.01 -19.61
N ASN A 35 -13.40 -16.84 -18.60
CA ASN A 35 -12.05 -17.32 -18.28
C ASN A 35 -11.00 -16.19 -18.22
N GLN A 36 -11.37 -15.07 -17.58
CA GLN A 36 -10.47 -13.93 -17.40
C GLN A 36 -9.87 -13.97 -15.98
N ALA A 37 -8.55 -14.01 -15.91
CA ALA A 37 -7.80 -13.97 -14.65
C ALA A 37 -7.72 -12.52 -14.14
N ILE A 38 -8.84 -11.97 -13.63
CA ILE A 38 -8.91 -10.65 -13.01
C ILE A 38 -9.37 -10.84 -11.57
N ASP A 39 -8.57 -10.35 -10.63
CA ASP A 39 -8.93 -10.32 -9.21
C ASP A 39 -9.98 -9.24 -8.94
N VAL A 40 -10.97 -9.53 -8.09
CA VAL A 40 -12.04 -8.59 -7.72
C VAL A 40 -11.96 -8.31 -6.24
N GLU A 41 -11.56 -7.10 -5.89
CA GLU A 41 -11.50 -6.60 -4.52
C GLU A 41 -12.67 -5.68 -4.22
N GLU A 42 -13.31 -5.91 -3.09
CA GLU A 42 -14.44 -5.12 -2.61
C GLU A 42 -13.97 -4.15 -1.54
N VAL A 43 -14.30 -2.86 -1.71
CA VAL A 43 -13.98 -1.83 -0.73
C VAL A 43 -15.25 -1.13 -0.26
N ARG A 44 -15.29 -0.75 1.02
CA ARG A 44 -16.38 0.06 1.59
C ARG A 44 -15.87 1.45 1.93
N ALA A 45 -16.61 2.46 1.52
CA ALA A 45 -16.33 3.83 1.88
C ALA A 45 -17.25 4.25 3.04
N ASN A 46 -16.66 4.58 4.19
CA ASN A 46 -17.37 5.01 5.39
C ASN A 46 -17.23 6.53 5.67
N VAL A 47 -16.55 7.24 4.76
CA VAL A 47 -16.26 8.67 4.87
C VAL A 47 -17.05 9.41 3.80
N ARG A 48 -17.40 10.67 4.05
CA ARG A 48 -18.04 11.53 3.04
C ARG A 48 -17.19 11.56 1.77
N LYS A 49 -17.86 11.57 0.63
CA LYS A 49 -17.21 11.49 -0.69
C LYS A 49 -16.23 12.64 -0.91
N GLU A 50 -16.64 13.85 -0.61
CA GLU A 50 -15.81 15.05 -0.78
C GLU A 50 -14.55 15.01 0.07
N ASP A 51 -14.67 14.62 1.34
CA ASP A 51 -13.54 14.50 2.25
C ASP A 51 -12.58 13.40 1.78
N ARG A 52 -13.11 12.25 1.37
CA ARG A 52 -12.32 11.13 0.84
C ARG A 52 -11.52 11.53 -0.39
N ILE A 53 -12.13 12.26 -1.32
CA ILE A 53 -11.47 12.73 -2.54
C ILE A 53 -10.32 13.67 -2.18
N ILE A 54 -10.59 14.67 -1.34
CA ILE A 54 -9.58 15.67 -0.96
C ILE A 54 -8.46 15.03 -0.17
N ASP A 55 -8.77 14.24 0.85
CA ASP A 55 -7.77 13.61 1.72
C ASP A 55 -6.85 12.63 0.95
N SER A 56 -7.34 12.06 -0.16
CA SER A 56 -6.54 11.19 -1.03
C SER A 56 -5.68 11.97 -2.01
N LEU A 57 -6.20 13.05 -2.59
CA LEU A 57 -5.54 13.80 -3.66
C LEU A 57 -4.60 14.90 -3.15
N GLU A 58 -5.00 15.63 -2.12
CA GLU A 58 -4.26 16.80 -1.63
C GLU A 58 -2.80 16.48 -1.28
N PRO A 59 -2.48 15.40 -0.52
CA PRO A 59 -1.09 15.07 -0.21
C PRO A 59 -0.24 14.77 -1.44
N VAL A 60 -0.82 14.08 -2.42
CA VAL A 60 -0.13 13.65 -3.63
C VAL A 60 0.12 14.83 -4.57
N LEU A 61 -0.84 15.75 -4.67
CA LEU A 61 -0.73 16.97 -5.45
C LEU A 61 0.27 17.95 -4.84
N ASN A 62 0.20 18.18 -3.53
CA ASN A 62 1.13 19.07 -2.82
C ASN A 62 2.58 18.58 -2.86
N GLN A 63 2.79 17.27 -2.93
CA GLN A 63 4.12 16.67 -3.08
C GLN A 63 4.55 16.51 -4.55
N HIS A 64 3.78 16.98 -5.52
CA HIS A 64 4.03 16.84 -6.95
C HIS A 64 4.26 15.38 -7.40
N ARG A 65 3.59 14.43 -6.76
CA ARG A 65 3.74 12.98 -7.01
C ARG A 65 2.78 12.46 -8.09
N LEU A 66 1.78 13.23 -8.49
CA LEU A 66 0.87 12.88 -9.55
C LEU A 66 1.44 13.38 -10.90
N VAL A 67 1.85 12.43 -11.71
CA VAL A 67 2.31 12.71 -13.08
C VAL A 67 1.22 12.26 -14.04
N VAL A 68 0.82 13.14 -14.94
CA VAL A 68 -0.23 12.89 -15.92
C VAL A 68 0.35 12.96 -17.32
N ASP A 69 0.11 11.93 -18.13
CA ASP A 69 0.47 11.94 -19.53
C ASP A 69 -0.40 12.95 -20.31
N LYS A 70 0.21 13.67 -21.26
CA LYS A 70 -0.49 14.67 -22.08
C LYS A 70 -1.69 14.07 -22.84
N SER A 71 -1.58 12.84 -23.27
CA SER A 71 -2.67 12.14 -23.96
C SER A 71 -3.93 11.99 -23.14
N VAL A 72 -3.79 11.90 -21.80
CA VAL A 72 -4.93 11.82 -20.86
C VAL A 72 -5.70 13.13 -20.85
N ILE A 73 -5.01 14.27 -20.91
CA ILE A 73 -5.62 15.60 -20.98
C ILE A 73 -6.42 15.74 -22.29
N ASP A 74 -5.80 15.35 -23.39
CA ASP A 74 -6.44 15.40 -24.72
C ASP A 74 -7.65 14.46 -24.76
N TRP A 75 -7.54 13.29 -24.14
CA TRP A 75 -8.63 12.31 -24.09
C TRP A 75 -9.77 12.78 -23.19
N ASP A 76 -9.48 13.38 -22.03
CA ASP A 76 -10.49 13.95 -21.12
C ASP A 76 -11.34 15.00 -21.84
N TYR A 77 -10.69 15.86 -22.63
CA TYR A 77 -11.41 16.84 -23.46
C TYR A 77 -12.27 16.19 -24.54
N LYS A 78 -11.71 15.24 -25.31
CA LYS A 78 -12.38 14.60 -26.45
C LYS A 78 -13.50 13.67 -26.02
N SER A 79 -13.37 13.01 -24.88
CA SER A 79 -14.34 12.01 -24.40
C SER A 79 -15.71 12.59 -24.04
N ASN A 80 -15.82 13.91 -23.92
CA ASN A 80 -17.06 14.60 -23.60
C ASN A 80 -17.61 15.40 -24.82
N ALA A 81 -17.16 15.08 -26.03
CA ALA A 81 -17.56 15.80 -27.24
C ALA A 81 -19.07 15.70 -27.51
N ASP A 82 -19.70 14.61 -27.08
CA ASP A 82 -21.14 14.34 -27.27
C ASP A 82 -22.04 15.05 -26.23
N ALA A 83 -21.45 15.59 -25.16
CA ALA A 83 -22.19 16.37 -24.16
C ALA A 83 -22.49 17.78 -24.68
N ALA A 84 -23.62 18.36 -24.21
CA ALA A 84 -23.97 19.74 -24.52
C ALA A 84 -22.80 20.69 -24.15
N PRO A 85 -22.49 21.70 -24.97
CA PRO A 85 -21.34 22.57 -24.74
C PRO A 85 -21.30 23.20 -23.36
N GLU A 86 -22.45 23.53 -22.79
CA GLU A 86 -22.63 24.18 -21.50
C GLU A 86 -22.34 23.22 -20.33
N GLU A 87 -22.56 21.91 -20.52
CA GLU A 87 -22.37 20.87 -19.51
C GLU A 87 -21.02 20.14 -19.65
N ARG A 88 -20.38 20.22 -20.80
CA ARG A 88 -19.17 19.47 -21.15
C ARG A 88 -18.08 19.58 -20.09
N LEU A 89 -17.83 20.80 -19.59
CA LEU A 89 -16.80 21.03 -18.58
C LEU A 89 -17.04 20.25 -17.30
N GLN A 90 -18.29 20.10 -16.88
CA GLN A 90 -18.64 19.41 -15.62
C GLN A 90 -18.26 17.93 -15.62
N TYR A 91 -18.14 17.32 -16.80
CA TYR A 91 -17.72 15.91 -16.95
C TYR A 91 -16.21 15.73 -17.12
N MET A 92 -15.42 16.83 -17.19
CA MET A 92 -13.97 16.75 -17.35
C MET A 92 -13.28 16.57 -16.01
N LEU A 93 -12.35 15.62 -15.95
CA LEU A 93 -11.58 15.30 -14.76
C LEU A 93 -10.84 16.52 -14.20
N PHE A 94 -10.14 17.24 -15.06
CA PHE A 94 -9.34 18.40 -14.62
C PHE A 94 -10.19 19.58 -14.17
N TYR A 95 -11.37 19.76 -14.76
CA TYR A 95 -12.34 20.74 -14.27
C TYR A 95 -12.88 20.33 -12.89
N GLN A 96 -13.28 19.07 -12.71
CA GLN A 96 -13.73 18.54 -11.43
C GLN A 96 -12.67 18.74 -10.36
N MET A 97 -11.40 18.42 -10.68
CA MET A 97 -10.26 18.59 -9.78
C MET A 97 -10.06 20.06 -9.36
N SER A 98 -10.21 21.00 -10.27
CA SER A 98 -10.03 22.44 -9.99
C SER A 98 -11.16 23.06 -9.16
N ARG A 99 -12.33 22.40 -9.09
CA ARG A 99 -13.53 22.92 -8.41
C ARG A 99 -13.87 22.16 -7.12
N MET A 100 -13.20 21.03 -6.86
CA MET A 100 -13.47 20.24 -5.66
C MET A 100 -13.09 21.02 -4.40
N CYS A 101 -14.03 21.05 -3.46
CA CYS A 101 -13.83 21.56 -2.10
C CYS A 101 -14.60 20.70 -1.10
N ARG A 102 -14.40 20.94 0.21
CA ARG A 102 -15.05 20.15 1.28
C ARG A 102 -16.56 20.44 1.44
N GLU A 103 -17.10 21.35 0.68
CA GLU A 103 -18.54 21.64 0.69
C GLU A 103 -19.28 20.55 -0.08
N LYS A 104 -20.42 20.12 0.50
CA LYS A 104 -21.26 19.10 -0.12
C LYS A 104 -21.82 19.60 -1.45
N GLY A 105 -21.59 18.82 -2.50
CA GLY A 105 -22.12 19.15 -3.83
C GLY A 105 -21.36 20.26 -4.55
N ALA A 106 -20.12 20.56 -4.15
CA ALA A 106 -19.26 21.54 -4.83
C ALA A 106 -19.08 21.24 -6.32
N VAL A 107 -19.09 19.98 -6.69
CA VAL A 107 -19.02 19.50 -8.07
C VAL A 107 -20.25 18.66 -8.38
N LYS A 108 -20.98 19.02 -9.44
CA LYS A 108 -22.23 18.33 -9.83
C LYS A 108 -21.97 16.89 -10.31
N HIS A 109 -20.90 16.72 -11.06
CA HIS A 109 -20.44 15.42 -11.56
C HIS A 109 -19.00 15.22 -11.08
N ASP A 110 -18.77 14.26 -10.21
CA ASP A 110 -17.48 14.03 -9.56
C ASP A 110 -16.95 12.60 -9.78
N ASP A 111 -17.62 11.80 -10.60
CA ASP A 111 -17.36 10.38 -10.77
C ASP A 111 -15.94 10.07 -11.25
N ARG A 112 -15.39 10.90 -12.17
CA ARG A 112 -14.01 10.72 -12.66
C ARG A 112 -12.99 11.02 -11.57
N LEU A 113 -13.25 12.09 -10.82
CA LEU A 113 -12.37 12.52 -9.74
C LEU A 113 -12.40 11.52 -8.57
N ASP A 114 -13.58 10.99 -8.23
CA ASP A 114 -13.72 9.97 -7.21
C ASP A 114 -13.00 8.67 -7.60
N CYS A 115 -13.14 8.25 -8.86
CA CYS A 115 -12.40 7.10 -9.37
C CYS A 115 -10.88 7.28 -9.29
N LEU A 116 -10.37 8.46 -9.63
CA LEU A 116 -8.96 8.81 -9.50
C LEU A 116 -8.51 8.78 -8.03
N ALA A 117 -9.29 9.38 -7.13
CA ALA A 117 -9.00 9.41 -5.70
C ALA A 117 -8.95 8.01 -5.09
N GLN A 118 -9.89 7.12 -5.46
CA GLN A 118 -9.88 5.73 -5.04
C GLN A 118 -8.63 4.99 -5.54
N GLY A 119 -8.24 5.19 -6.79
CA GLY A 119 -7.02 4.61 -7.36
C GLY A 119 -5.78 5.08 -6.62
N ILE A 120 -5.65 6.38 -6.36
CA ILE A 120 -4.53 6.96 -5.62
C ILE A 120 -4.46 6.42 -4.21
N LYS A 121 -5.59 6.38 -3.51
CA LYS A 121 -5.66 5.81 -2.16
C LYS A 121 -5.19 4.35 -2.15
N TYR A 122 -5.71 3.55 -3.07
CA TYR A 122 -5.34 2.14 -3.19
C TYR A 122 -3.82 1.95 -3.36
N TYR A 123 -3.20 2.69 -4.27
CA TYR A 123 -1.76 2.61 -4.49
C TYR A 123 -0.94 3.18 -3.33
N THR A 124 -1.40 4.25 -2.71
CA THR A 124 -0.73 4.84 -1.54
C THR A 124 -0.74 3.87 -0.35
N ASP A 125 -1.87 3.22 -0.09
CA ASP A 125 -2.00 2.22 0.97
C ASP A 125 -1.12 0.99 0.67
N ALA A 126 -1.13 0.48 -0.56
CA ALA A 126 -0.30 -0.65 -0.98
C ALA A 126 1.21 -0.34 -0.85
N LEU A 127 1.64 0.86 -1.27
CA LEU A 127 3.03 1.30 -1.14
C LEU A 127 3.45 1.48 0.32
N SER A 128 2.56 1.97 1.19
CA SER A 128 2.85 2.14 2.61
C SER A 128 3.03 0.79 3.33
N ILE A 129 2.24 -0.21 2.99
CA ILE A 129 2.37 -1.59 3.50
C ILE A 129 3.71 -2.16 3.07
N SER A 130 4.04 -2.09 1.78
CA SER A 130 5.32 -2.58 1.24
C SER A 130 6.53 -1.89 1.86
N ALA A 131 6.49 -0.57 2.06
CA ALA A 131 7.55 0.18 2.73
C ALA A 131 7.74 -0.25 4.19
N ASN A 132 6.65 -0.46 4.92
CA ASN A 132 6.70 -0.94 6.30
C ASN A 132 7.26 -2.37 6.42
N GLU A 133 6.91 -3.24 5.49
CA GLU A 133 7.48 -4.59 5.42
C GLU A 133 8.99 -4.55 5.12
N ALA A 134 9.41 -3.73 4.17
CA ALA A 134 10.83 -3.53 3.85
C ALA A 134 11.62 -2.99 5.04
N ILE A 135 11.06 -2.04 5.82
CA ILE A 135 11.67 -1.51 7.04
C ILE A 135 11.78 -2.61 8.11
N LYS A 136 10.76 -3.45 8.29
CA LYS A 136 10.80 -4.56 9.25
C LYS A 136 11.85 -5.59 8.87
N LEU A 137 11.95 -5.95 7.60
CA LEU A 137 12.97 -6.86 7.09
C LEU A 137 14.37 -6.31 7.34
N ARG A 138 14.63 -5.06 6.97
CA ARG A 138 15.90 -4.40 7.17
C ARG A 138 16.31 -4.35 8.65
N LYS A 139 15.41 -3.98 9.56
CA LYS A 139 15.67 -3.99 11.01
C LYS A 139 15.99 -5.38 11.52
N ARG A 140 15.31 -6.42 11.00
CA ARG A 140 15.60 -7.81 11.36
C ARG A 140 17.00 -8.23 10.89
N ASP A 141 17.37 -7.85 9.68
CA ASP A 141 18.68 -8.18 9.11
C ASP A 141 19.81 -7.43 9.84
N GLU A 142 19.61 -6.16 10.17
CA GLU A 142 20.53 -5.38 11.02
C GLU A 142 20.70 -6.04 12.40
N TRP A 143 19.60 -6.47 13.02
CA TRP A 143 19.65 -7.17 14.30
C TRP A 143 20.39 -8.50 14.22
N ASN A 144 20.14 -9.30 13.19
CA ASN A 144 20.84 -10.57 12.98
C ASN A 144 22.33 -10.37 12.76
N SER A 145 22.72 -9.34 11.98
CA SER A 145 24.13 -8.98 11.78
C SER A 145 24.79 -8.59 13.11
N MET A 146 24.14 -7.74 13.89
CA MET A 146 24.65 -7.36 15.23
C MET A 146 24.81 -8.57 16.16
N LEU A 147 23.87 -9.52 16.13
CA LEU A 147 23.96 -10.76 16.90
C LEU A 147 25.13 -11.63 16.44
N THR A 148 25.31 -11.77 15.12
CA THR A 148 26.43 -12.53 14.55
C THR A 148 27.77 -11.92 14.95
N ASP A 149 27.92 -10.60 14.77
CA ASP A 149 29.11 -9.87 15.16
C ASP A 149 29.42 -9.98 16.66
N PHE A 150 28.36 -9.96 17.48
CA PHE A 150 28.49 -10.14 18.92
C PHE A 150 28.95 -11.56 19.29
N LEU A 151 28.40 -12.59 18.63
CA LEU A 151 28.76 -13.99 18.88
C LEU A 151 30.16 -14.34 18.36
N GLU A 152 30.57 -13.73 17.25
CA GLU A 152 31.87 -13.98 16.59
C GLU A 152 33.00 -13.13 17.22
N SER A 153 32.70 -12.11 18.02
CA SER A 153 33.70 -11.26 18.67
C SER A 153 34.42 -12.03 19.74
N PRO A 154 35.77 -12.24 19.62
CA PRO A 154 36.54 -13.04 20.58
C PRO A 154 36.54 -12.47 21.99
N THR A 155 36.30 -11.15 22.12
CA THR A 155 36.28 -10.43 23.41
C THR A 155 34.93 -10.58 24.13
N ASN A 156 33.87 -10.93 23.45
CA ASN A 156 32.51 -11.00 24.02
C ASN A 156 32.14 -12.40 24.50
N SER A 157 32.72 -13.45 23.92
CA SER A 157 32.40 -14.83 24.35
C SER A 157 32.86 -15.09 25.81
N ALA A 158 33.93 -14.44 26.25
CA ALA A 158 34.40 -14.50 27.65
C ALA A 158 33.59 -13.58 28.59
N ASN A 159 33.13 -12.41 28.14
CA ASN A 159 32.47 -11.44 28.99
C ASN A 159 30.98 -11.66 29.16
N HIS A 160 30.30 -12.32 28.22
CA HIS A 160 28.85 -12.53 28.31
C HIS A 160 28.46 -13.57 29.37
N VAL A 161 29.27 -14.57 29.57
CA VAL A 161 29.12 -15.55 30.66
C VAL A 161 29.37 -14.92 32.03
N VAL A 162 30.09 -13.80 32.05
CA VAL A 162 30.62 -13.18 33.28
C VAL A 162 29.70 -12.08 33.85
N LEU A 163 28.84 -11.47 33.06
CA LEU A 163 27.99 -10.35 33.51
C LEU A 163 26.84 -10.72 34.48
N GLY A 164 26.49 -11.99 34.59
CA GLY A 164 25.50 -12.49 35.55
C GLY A 164 26.06 -13.31 36.70
N MET A 165 27.36 -13.52 36.76
CA MET A 165 28.01 -14.38 37.75
C MET A 165 28.65 -13.57 38.91
N ASN A 166 28.53 -14.09 40.13
CA ASN A 166 29.26 -13.57 41.25
C ASN A 166 30.78 -13.92 41.12
N LYS A 167 31.63 -13.35 41.99
CA LYS A 167 33.10 -13.48 41.88
C LYS A 167 33.58 -14.94 41.90
N GLU A 168 32.96 -15.78 42.71
CA GLU A 168 33.33 -17.21 42.82
C GLU A 168 32.94 -18.02 41.57
N GLN A 169 31.76 -17.70 40.96
CA GLN A 169 31.33 -18.31 39.71
C GLN A 169 32.22 -17.90 38.53
N ARG A 170 32.74 -16.67 38.53
CA ARG A 170 33.71 -16.18 37.51
C ARG A 170 35.02 -16.94 37.54
N ASP A 171 35.54 -17.18 38.76
CA ASP A 171 36.82 -17.86 38.94
C ASP A 171 36.71 -19.36 38.65
N GLN A 172 35.54 -19.97 38.91
CA GLN A 172 35.22 -21.35 38.49
C GLN A 172 35.08 -21.48 36.97
N ALA A 173 34.42 -20.51 36.30
CA ALA A 173 34.26 -20.51 34.84
C ALA A 173 35.61 -20.38 34.12
N ARG A 174 36.53 -19.55 34.62
CA ARG A 174 37.89 -19.43 34.11
C ARG A 174 38.74 -20.69 34.30
N GLY A 175 38.46 -21.49 35.34
CA GLY A 175 39.11 -22.78 35.56
C GLY A 175 38.63 -23.87 34.61
N LEU A 176 37.42 -23.74 34.07
CA LEU A 176 36.83 -24.69 33.12
C LEU A 176 37.15 -24.42 31.64
N GLU A 177 37.64 -23.21 31.29
CA GLU A 177 38.13 -22.88 29.94
C GLU A 177 39.35 -23.71 29.52
N SER A 178 40.09 -24.28 30.49
CA SER A 178 41.17 -25.23 30.19
C SER A 178 40.70 -26.64 29.76
N GLN A 179 39.39 -26.93 29.91
CA GLN A 179 38.78 -28.16 29.45
C GLN A 179 37.64 -27.79 28.47
N LYS A 180 37.86 -28.01 27.16
CA LYS A 180 36.87 -27.80 26.09
C LYS A 180 35.59 -28.52 26.42
N VAL A 181 34.60 -27.81 27.00
CA VAL A 181 33.24 -28.28 27.17
C VAL A 181 32.40 -27.73 26.01
N VAL A 182 32.10 -28.59 25.05
CA VAL A 182 31.13 -28.30 23.98
C VAL A 182 29.72 -28.26 24.60
N PRO A 183 28.91 -27.21 24.44
CA PRO A 183 27.55 -27.19 24.97
C PRO A 183 26.67 -28.21 24.22
N THR A 184 26.00 -29.11 24.97
CA THR A 184 25.16 -30.22 24.46
C THR A 184 23.71 -29.82 24.16
N TRP A 185 23.42 -28.59 23.79
CA TRP A 185 22.03 -28.17 23.51
C TRP A 185 21.83 -27.66 22.07
N ILE A 186 22.52 -28.29 21.10
CA ILE A 186 22.16 -28.25 19.70
C ILE A 186 21.84 -29.70 19.30
N ASN A 187 20.59 -30.07 19.45
CA ASN A 187 19.84 -31.09 18.71
C ASN A 187 18.42 -30.60 18.50
#